data_6482f50faaf8a902b35e5e7537201360
#
_entry.id   6482f50faaf8a902b35e5e7537201360
#
_cell.length_a   1.000
_cell.length_b   1.000
_cell.length_c   1.000
_cell.angle_alpha   90.00
_cell.angle_beta   90.00
_cell.angle_gamma   90.00
#
_symmetry.space_group_name_H-M   'P 1'
#
loop_
_entity.id
_entity.type
_entity.pdbx_description
1 polymer ?
#
loop_
_entity_poly.entity_id
_entity_poly.type
_entity_poly.pdbx_seq_one_letter_code
_entity_poly.pdbx_strand_id
1 'polypeptide(L)'
;ALLHERTALHSWPDLRPILDGIPWAITGAVATRAYMPERMTRAMDILVQREHCQAVRRRLQDAGYRVAPVLDAPYFVADGTEIDVICADFPWLAEALNNPALDAASYPVLSLPFLIVMKLLASRGVDLGDMTRMLGLASDGELNQVRATVQRYQPADSEDLEALILLGKREMAPDAGEPSWKDEL
;
A
#
# COMPACT_ATOMS: atom_id res chain seq x y z
N ALA A 1 -22.60 -4.24 -12.69
CA ALA A 1 -22.97 -3.71 -11.35
C ALA A 1 -21.89 -4.01 -10.30
N LEU A 2 -21.19 -5.16 -10.38
CA LEU A 2 -20.16 -5.58 -9.40
C LEU A 2 -18.83 -4.82 -9.47
N LEU A 3 -18.56 -4.11 -10.55
CA LEU A 3 -17.28 -3.39 -10.76
C LEU A 3 -17.26 -1.98 -10.16
N HIS A 4 -18.42 -1.41 -9.81
CA HIS A 4 -18.52 -0.06 -9.26
C HIS A 4 -18.48 -0.01 -7.72
N GLU A 5 -18.58 -1.16 -7.05
CA GLU A 5 -18.76 -1.22 -5.61
C GLU A 5 -17.46 -1.25 -4.78
N ARG A 6 -16.28 -1.17 -5.40
CA ARG A 6 -14.98 -1.19 -4.73
C ARG A 6 -14.01 -0.13 -5.24
N THR A 7 -14.51 1.07 -5.47
CA THR A 7 -13.69 2.24 -5.79
C THR A 7 -13.34 3.01 -4.51
N ALA A 8 -12.44 3.98 -4.62
CA ALA A 8 -12.00 4.85 -3.51
C ALA A 8 -13.13 5.49 -2.67
N LEU A 9 -14.36 5.45 -3.17
CA LEU A 9 -15.58 5.91 -2.51
C LEU A 9 -16.22 4.84 -1.62
N HIS A 10 -15.78 3.59 -1.67
CA HIS A 10 -16.27 2.55 -0.76
C HIS A 10 -15.57 2.63 0.57
N SER A 11 -16.37 2.73 1.60
CA SER A 11 -15.92 2.76 2.98
C SER A 11 -15.31 1.42 3.37
N TRP A 12 -13.99 1.35 3.35
CA TRP A 12 -13.28 0.37 4.14
C TRP A 12 -13.65 0.58 5.63
N PRO A 13 -13.68 -0.48 6.44
CA PRO A 13 -14.06 -0.35 7.84
C PRO A 13 -13.13 0.64 8.56
N ASP A 14 -13.73 1.48 9.38
CA ASP A 14 -12.95 2.44 10.17
C ASP A 14 -12.31 1.74 11.38
N LEU A 15 -11.05 1.47 11.28
CA LEU A 15 -10.26 0.85 12.34
C LEU A 15 -9.69 1.85 13.36
N ARG A 16 -9.81 3.16 13.12
CA ARG A 16 -9.25 4.18 14.01
C ARG A 16 -9.80 4.09 15.45
N PRO A 17 -11.10 3.92 15.67
CA PRO A 17 -11.62 3.75 17.04
C PRO A 17 -11.20 2.43 17.67
N ILE A 18 -11.02 1.38 16.86
CA ILE A 18 -10.65 0.04 17.34
C ILE A 18 -9.18 0.00 17.75
N LEU A 19 -8.32 0.67 16.97
CA LEU A 19 -6.88 0.66 17.13
C LEU A 19 -6.33 1.93 17.79
N ASP A 20 -7.20 2.70 18.46
CA ASP A 20 -6.79 3.92 19.16
C ASP A 20 -5.59 3.68 20.09
N GLY A 21 -4.59 4.57 20.01
CA GLY A 21 -3.36 4.48 20.79
C GLY A 21 -2.35 3.41 20.33
N ILE A 22 -2.63 2.65 19.26
CA ILE A 22 -1.66 1.75 18.63
C ILE A 22 -1.19 2.38 17.31
N PRO A 23 0.12 2.53 17.07
CA PRO A 23 0.61 2.96 15.76
C PRO A 23 0.35 1.89 14.69
N TRP A 24 -0.35 2.27 13.63
CA TRP A 24 -0.66 1.41 12.48
C TRP A 24 -0.85 2.23 11.21
N ALA A 25 -0.73 1.59 10.07
CA ALA A 25 -1.05 2.19 8.77
C ALA A 25 -1.56 1.14 7.79
N ILE A 26 -2.44 1.56 6.89
CA ILE A 26 -2.83 0.75 5.73
C ILE A 26 -1.62 0.62 4.81
N THR A 27 -1.41 -0.59 4.30
CA THR A 27 -0.40 -0.93 3.30
C THR A 27 -1.03 -1.67 2.12
N GLY A 28 -0.24 -2.32 1.30
CA GLY A 28 -0.73 -3.14 0.19
C GLY A 28 -1.49 -2.36 -0.88
N ALA A 29 -2.53 -2.98 -1.42
CA ALA A 29 -3.31 -2.42 -2.53
C ALA A 29 -4.16 -1.22 -2.12
N VAL A 30 -4.75 -1.25 -0.93
CA VAL A 30 -5.62 -0.15 -0.47
C VAL A 30 -4.81 1.12 -0.24
N ALA A 31 -3.57 1.02 0.25
CA ALA A 31 -2.71 2.19 0.44
C ALA A 31 -2.38 2.91 -0.87
N THR A 32 -2.32 2.19 -2.00
CA THR A 32 -1.97 2.81 -3.30
C THR A 32 -2.96 3.89 -3.74
N ARG A 33 -4.21 3.85 -3.25
CA ARG A 33 -5.24 4.85 -3.58
C ARG A 33 -4.89 6.29 -3.14
N ALA A 34 -3.95 6.44 -2.23
CA ALA A 34 -3.42 7.74 -1.85
C ALA A 34 -2.51 8.36 -2.93
N TYR A 35 -2.01 7.54 -3.89
CA TYR A 35 -0.96 7.92 -4.83
C TYR A 35 -1.30 7.65 -6.30
N MET A 36 -2.33 6.85 -6.57
CA MET A 36 -2.80 6.52 -7.92
C MET A 36 -4.27 6.11 -7.89
N PRO A 37 -4.97 6.06 -9.04
CA PRO A 37 -6.33 5.51 -9.10
C PRO A 37 -6.41 4.11 -8.50
N GLU A 38 -7.43 3.88 -7.68
CA GLU A 38 -7.61 2.64 -6.94
C GLU A 38 -7.79 1.45 -7.89
N ARG A 39 -7.17 0.34 -7.56
CA ARG A 39 -7.41 -0.96 -8.19
C ARG A 39 -8.21 -1.88 -7.29
N MET A 40 -8.90 -2.83 -7.89
CA MET A 40 -9.67 -3.83 -7.13
C MET A 40 -8.77 -4.65 -6.20
N THR A 41 -9.21 -4.78 -4.95
CA THR A 41 -8.63 -5.67 -3.94
C THR A 41 -9.74 -6.23 -3.05
N ARG A 42 -9.50 -7.37 -2.43
CA ARG A 42 -10.46 -8.02 -1.53
C ARG A 42 -10.17 -7.72 -0.06
N ALA A 43 -8.91 -7.51 0.27
CA ALA A 43 -8.44 -7.33 1.63
C ALA A 43 -7.86 -5.92 1.83
N MET A 44 -7.99 -5.43 3.04
CA MET A 44 -7.26 -4.29 3.55
C MET A 44 -6.10 -4.80 4.39
N ASP A 45 -4.89 -4.55 3.93
CA ASP A 45 -3.67 -4.89 4.66
C ASP A 45 -3.34 -3.76 5.64
N ILE A 46 -3.18 -4.07 6.92
CA ILE A 46 -2.67 -3.13 7.91
C ILE A 46 -1.32 -3.58 8.44
N LEU A 47 -0.41 -2.64 8.59
CA LEU A 47 0.94 -2.88 9.09
C LEU A 47 1.05 -2.35 10.52
N VAL A 48 1.58 -3.20 11.41
CA VAL A 48 1.80 -2.89 12.83
C VAL A 48 3.16 -3.43 13.29
N GLN A 49 3.73 -2.83 14.33
CA GLN A 49 4.89 -3.39 14.99
C GLN A 49 4.54 -4.73 15.66
N ARG A 50 5.45 -5.68 15.61
CA ARG A 50 5.24 -7.03 16.14
C ARG A 50 4.79 -7.04 17.59
N GLU A 51 5.31 -6.14 18.40
CA GLU A 51 4.92 -6.00 19.81
C GLU A 51 3.43 -5.68 20.01
N HIS A 52 2.81 -4.99 19.05
CA HIS A 52 1.38 -4.64 19.10
C HIS A 52 0.47 -5.68 18.47
N CYS A 53 1.02 -6.67 17.78
CA CYS A 53 0.27 -7.65 16.99
C CYS A 53 -0.84 -8.36 17.78
N GLN A 54 -0.53 -8.83 18.99
CA GLN A 54 -1.50 -9.53 19.82
C GLN A 54 -2.63 -8.60 20.30
N ALA A 55 -2.29 -7.36 20.66
CA ALA A 55 -3.27 -6.36 21.09
C ALA A 55 -4.22 -6.00 19.93
N VAL A 56 -3.68 -5.78 18.72
CA VAL A 56 -4.47 -5.52 17.51
C VAL A 56 -5.44 -6.65 17.21
N ARG A 57 -4.95 -7.90 17.19
CA ARG A 57 -5.80 -9.08 16.95
C ARG A 57 -6.93 -9.20 17.96
N ARG A 58 -6.63 -9.00 19.25
CA ARG A 58 -7.66 -9.01 20.30
C ARG A 58 -8.70 -7.94 20.08
N ARG A 59 -8.29 -6.69 19.82
CA ARG A 59 -9.21 -5.56 19.61
C ARG A 59 -10.12 -5.78 18.40
N LEU A 60 -9.59 -6.36 17.31
CA LEU A 60 -10.42 -6.72 16.15
C LEU A 60 -11.45 -7.78 16.51
N GLN A 61 -11.07 -8.81 17.29
CA GLN A 61 -12.01 -9.84 17.76
C GLN A 61 -13.09 -9.24 18.69
N ASP A 62 -12.70 -8.38 19.62
CA ASP A 62 -13.63 -7.69 20.54
C ASP A 62 -14.61 -6.77 19.78
N ALA A 63 -14.17 -6.23 18.62
CA ALA A 63 -15.01 -5.45 17.72
C ALA A 63 -15.87 -6.30 16.76
N GLY A 64 -15.88 -7.63 16.93
CA GLY A 64 -16.73 -8.55 16.18
C GLY A 64 -16.11 -9.14 14.92
N TYR A 65 -14.82 -8.87 14.62
CA TYR A 65 -14.13 -9.51 13.51
C TYR A 65 -13.83 -10.97 13.84
N ARG A 66 -14.18 -11.87 12.90
CA ARG A 66 -13.89 -13.29 13.06
C ARG A 66 -12.59 -13.64 12.38
N VAL A 67 -11.80 -14.47 13.03
CA VAL A 67 -10.60 -15.05 12.42
C VAL A 67 -11.02 -16.13 11.43
N ALA A 68 -10.67 -15.95 10.16
CA ALA A 68 -10.84 -16.99 9.14
C ALA A 68 -9.53 -17.80 9.05
N PRO A 69 -9.59 -19.12 9.20
CA PRO A 69 -8.41 -19.97 9.08
C PRO A 69 -8.01 -20.09 7.61
N VAL A 70 -6.85 -19.57 7.26
CA VAL A 70 -6.15 -19.84 6.00
C VAL A 70 -4.80 -20.43 6.34
N LEU A 71 -4.30 -21.32 5.49
CA LEU A 71 -3.19 -22.23 5.75
C LEU A 71 -1.90 -21.57 6.29
N ASP A 72 -1.63 -20.30 6.00
CA ASP A 72 -0.35 -19.66 6.40
C ASP A 72 -0.49 -18.32 7.14
N ALA A 73 -1.65 -17.66 7.11
CA ALA A 73 -1.87 -16.41 7.84
C ALA A 73 -3.35 -16.21 8.16
N PRO A 74 -3.73 -16.05 9.44
CA PRO A 74 -5.12 -15.75 9.78
C PRO A 74 -5.47 -14.33 9.33
N TYR A 75 -6.55 -14.18 8.57
CA TYR A 75 -7.14 -12.89 8.28
C TYR A 75 -8.45 -12.69 9.07
N PHE A 76 -8.81 -11.44 9.25
CA PHE A 76 -10.01 -11.04 10.00
C PHE A 76 -11.12 -10.70 9.01
N VAL A 77 -12.33 -11.15 9.30
CA VAL A 77 -13.50 -10.92 8.44
C VAL A 77 -14.65 -10.34 9.24
N ALA A 78 -15.21 -9.23 8.75
CA ALA A 78 -16.50 -8.72 9.18
C ALA A 78 -17.23 -8.12 7.98
N ASP A 79 -18.53 -8.42 7.84
CA ASP A 79 -19.41 -7.88 6.80
C ASP A 79 -18.86 -8.02 5.36
N GLY A 80 -18.18 -9.15 5.10
CA GLY A 80 -17.60 -9.44 3.79
C GLY A 80 -16.30 -8.70 3.48
N THR A 81 -15.74 -7.95 4.42
CA THR A 81 -14.45 -7.30 4.30
C THR A 81 -13.37 -8.13 4.98
N GLU A 82 -12.29 -8.38 4.27
CA GLU A 82 -11.12 -9.07 4.77
C GLU A 82 -10.07 -8.06 5.25
N ILE A 83 -9.49 -8.29 6.44
CA ILE A 83 -8.41 -7.48 6.99
C ILE A 83 -7.22 -8.38 7.29
N ASP A 84 -6.09 -8.09 6.67
CA ASP A 84 -4.83 -8.75 6.91
C ASP A 84 -3.97 -7.92 7.87
N VAL A 85 -3.56 -8.52 8.98
CA VAL A 85 -2.69 -7.87 9.98
C VAL A 85 -1.25 -8.32 9.78
N ILE A 86 -0.47 -7.46 9.16
CA ILE A 86 0.96 -7.69 8.92
C ILE A 86 1.74 -7.20 10.13
N CYS A 87 2.35 -8.14 10.85
CA CYS A 87 3.14 -7.89 12.05
C CYS A 87 4.64 -7.97 11.69
N ALA A 88 5.35 -6.86 11.80
CA ALA A 88 6.73 -6.77 11.34
C ALA A 88 7.64 -6.05 12.34
N ASP A 89 8.96 -6.21 12.12
CA ASP A 89 10.04 -5.56 12.87
C ASP A 89 11.04 -4.91 11.89
N PHE A 90 10.54 -4.29 10.81
CA PHE A 90 11.42 -3.61 9.87
C PHE A 90 12.15 -2.43 10.54
N PRO A 91 13.42 -2.17 10.21
CA PRO A 91 14.19 -1.07 10.81
C PRO A 91 13.54 0.31 10.61
N TRP A 92 12.74 0.47 9.56
CA TRP A 92 12.04 1.70 9.20
C TRP A 92 10.61 1.79 9.77
N LEU A 93 10.09 0.73 10.36
CA LEU A 93 8.67 0.62 10.68
C LEU A 93 8.19 1.67 11.68
N ALA A 94 8.96 1.90 12.76
CA ALA A 94 8.60 2.92 13.76
C ALA A 94 8.52 4.32 13.14
N GLU A 95 9.47 4.67 12.26
CA GLU A 95 9.48 5.95 11.55
C GLU A 95 8.24 6.08 10.65
N ALA A 96 7.91 5.04 9.89
CA ALA A 96 6.77 5.01 9.00
C ALA A 96 5.42 5.14 9.72
N LEU A 97 5.25 4.44 10.84
CA LEU A 97 4.00 4.43 11.60
C LEU A 97 3.79 5.69 12.46
N ASN A 98 4.86 6.39 12.84
CA ASN A 98 4.77 7.66 13.55
C ASN A 98 4.40 8.83 12.63
N ASN A 99 4.62 8.69 11.32
CA ASN A 99 4.35 9.73 10.32
C ASN A 99 3.62 9.14 9.09
N PRO A 100 2.44 8.54 9.27
CA PRO A 100 1.67 8.01 8.15
C PRO A 100 1.18 9.17 7.26
N ALA A 101 1.02 8.92 5.98
CA ALA A 101 0.23 9.78 5.12
C ALA A 101 -1.26 9.57 5.43
N LEU A 102 -2.11 10.48 4.95
CA LEU A 102 -3.55 10.32 5.01
C LEU A 102 -4.10 10.18 3.59
N ASP A 103 -4.97 9.22 3.37
CA ASP A 103 -5.71 9.14 2.12
C ASP A 103 -6.88 10.15 2.07
N ALA A 104 -7.62 10.17 0.97
CA ALA A 104 -8.75 11.08 0.78
C ALA A 104 -9.87 10.91 1.82
N ALA A 105 -9.96 9.76 2.48
CA ALA A 105 -10.91 9.46 3.56
C ALA A 105 -10.30 9.66 4.96
N SER A 106 -9.10 10.24 5.04
CA SER A 106 -8.33 10.47 6.28
C SER A 106 -7.93 9.19 7.01
N TYR A 107 -7.78 8.08 6.29
CA TYR A 107 -7.18 6.88 6.88
C TYR A 107 -5.65 6.97 6.88
N PRO A 108 -4.99 6.47 7.93
CA PRO A 108 -3.54 6.40 7.95
C PRO A 108 -3.06 5.36 6.94
N VAL A 109 -2.25 5.79 5.98
CA VAL A 109 -1.61 4.92 4.97
C VAL A 109 -0.10 5.07 5.06
N LEU A 110 0.65 4.05 4.67
CA LEU A 110 2.09 4.20 4.52
C LEU A 110 2.39 5.35 3.56
N SER A 111 3.28 6.25 3.94
CA SER A 111 3.76 7.28 3.03
C SER A 111 4.45 6.66 1.82
N LEU A 112 4.44 7.36 0.68
CA LEU A 112 4.94 6.82 -0.59
C LEU A 112 6.33 6.19 -0.47
N PRO A 113 7.33 6.81 0.20
CA PRO A 113 8.64 6.20 0.35
C PRO A 113 8.62 4.81 1.00
N PHE A 114 7.88 4.65 2.09
CA PHE A 114 7.80 3.38 2.80
C PHE A 114 6.91 2.35 2.11
N LEU A 115 5.88 2.80 1.38
CA LEU A 115 5.07 1.91 0.56
C LEU A 115 5.90 1.33 -0.60
N ILE A 116 6.77 2.13 -1.22
CA ILE A 116 7.71 1.66 -2.25
C ILE A 116 8.71 0.65 -1.65
N VAL A 117 9.32 0.96 -0.50
CA VAL A 117 10.22 0.01 0.20
C VAL A 117 9.50 -1.32 0.49
N MET A 118 8.27 -1.28 0.97
CA MET A 118 7.48 -2.49 1.24
C MET A 118 7.19 -3.31 -0.03
N LYS A 119 6.92 -2.63 -1.15
CA LYS A 119 6.65 -3.28 -2.44
C LYS A 119 7.92 -3.84 -3.09
N LEU A 120 9.06 -3.18 -2.96
CA LEU A 120 10.35 -3.70 -3.38
C LEU A 120 10.67 -5.01 -2.63
N LEU A 121 10.46 -5.04 -1.31
CA LEU A 121 10.62 -6.26 -0.50
C LEU A 121 9.71 -7.41 -0.96
N ALA A 122 8.47 -7.11 -1.34
CA ALA A 122 7.52 -8.13 -1.78
C ALA A 122 7.82 -8.64 -3.21
N SER A 123 8.33 -7.79 -4.09
CA SER A 123 8.78 -8.08 -5.47
C SER A 123 7.81 -8.93 -6.32
N ARG A 124 6.50 -8.81 -6.10
CA ARG A 124 5.50 -9.52 -6.91
C ARG A 124 5.22 -8.73 -8.19
N GLY A 125 4.82 -9.41 -9.27
CA GLY A 125 4.52 -8.75 -10.55
C GLY A 125 3.48 -7.61 -10.43
N VAL A 126 2.47 -7.78 -9.58
CA VAL A 126 1.48 -6.72 -9.31
C VAL A 126 2.10 -5.51 -8.60
N ASP A 127 3.11 -5.73 -7.74
CA ASP A 127 3.79 -4.65 -7.02
C ASP A 127 4.64 -3.80 -7.95
N LEU A 128 5.24 -4.39 -8.99
CA LEU A 128 5.98 -3.66 -10.03
C LEU A 128 5.04 -2.70 -10.79
N GLY A 129 3.85 -3.16 -11.20
CA GLY A 129 2.86 -2.31 -11.85
C GLY A 129 2.35 -1.18 -10.97
N ASP A 130 2.09 -1.47 -9.68
CA ASP A 130 1.68 -0.45 -8.71
C ASP A 130 2.79 0.61 -8.52
N MET A 131 4.05 0.17 -8.34
CA MET A 131 5.20 1.06 -8.18
C MET A 131 5.40 1.94 -9.41
N THR A 132 5.39 1.36 -10.61
CA THR A 132 5.52 2.10 -11.88
C THR A 132 4.50 3.24 -11.96
N ARG A 133 3.23 2.97 -11.66
CA ARG A 133 2.17 3.98 -11.70
C ARG A 133 2.34 5.06 -10.64
N MET A 134 2.56 4.68 -9.38
CA MET A 134 2.75 5.63 -8.29
C MET A 134 3.96 6.53 -8.53
N LEU A 135 5.10 5.97 -8.97
CA LEU A 135 6.32 6.71 -9.26
C LEU A 135 6.16 7.62 -10.48
N GLY A 136 5.41 7.19 -11.49
CA GLY A 136 5.09 8.00 -12.67
C GLY A 136 4.28 9.25 -12.33
N LEU A 137 3.35 9.14 -11.39
CA LEU A 137 2.48 10.23 -10.93
C LEU A 137 3.12 11.12 -9.87
N ALA A 138 4.15 10.64 -9.18
CA ALA A 138 4.80 11.36 -8.09
C ALA A 138 5.52 12.63 -8.57
N SER A 139 5.50 13.66 -7.75
CA SER A 139 6.30 14.88 -7.94
C SER A 139 7.79 14.62 -7.73
N ASP A 140 8.63 15.52 -8.24
CA ASP A 140 10.09 15.41 -8.04
C ASP A 140 10.49 15.42 -6.55
N GLY A 141 9.77 16.18 -5.73
CA GLY A 141 10.00 16.21 -4.28
C GLY A 141 9.70 14.85 -3.63
N GLU A 142 8.61 14.20 -4.00
CA GLU A 142 8.26 12.85 -3.54
C GLU A 142 9.26 11.80 -4.03
N LEU A 143 9.68 11.88 -5.31
CA LEU A 143 10.70 11.00 -5.85
C LEU A 143 12.03 11.12 -5.11
N ASN A 144 12.45 12.33 -4.72
CA ASN A 144 13.66 12.53 -3.93
C ASN A 144 13.54 11.89 -2.55
N GLN A 145 12.37 11.96 -1.90
CA GLN A 145 12.11 11.27 -0.64
C GLN A 145 12.15 9.75 -0.81
N VAL A 146 11.55 9.22 -1.87
CA VAL A 146 11.59 7.79 -2.20
C VAL A 146 13.04 7.33 -2.38
N ARG A 147 13.84 8.03 -3.19
CA ARG A 147 15.25 7.71 -3.41
C ARG A 147 16.05 7.69 -2.10
N ALA A 148 15.88 8.71 -1.27
CA ALA A 148 16.56 8.79 0.02
C ALA A 148 16.19 7.62 0.95
N THR A 149 14.91 7.23 0.96
CA THR A 149 14.42 6.14 1.81
C THR A 149 14.91 4.78 1.30
N VAL A 150 14.83 4.53 -0.01
CA VAL A 150 15.35 3.29 -0.61
C VAL A 150 16.87 3.21 -0.42
N GLN A 151 17.62 4.28 -0.67
CA GLN A 151 19.06 4.32 -0.43
C GLN A 151 19.41 3.98 1.02
N ARG A 152 18.59 4.41 1.97
CA ARG A 152 18.83 4.18 3.41
C ARG A 152 18.50 2.74 3.84
N TYR A 153 17.40 2.16 3.34
CA TYR A 153 16.88 0.90 3.87
C TYR A 153 17.00 -0.29 2.92
N GLN A 154 17.13 -0.04 1.63
CA GLN A 154 17.25 -1.06 0.57
C GLN A 154 18.17 -0.57 -0.57
N PRO A 155 19.43 -0.23 -0.27
CA PRO A 155 20.34 0.34 -1.29
C PRO A 155 20.58 -0.58 -2.49
N ALA A 156 20.42 -1.89 -2.34
CA ALA A 156 20.56 -2.84 -3.45
C ALA A 156 19.52 -2.66 -4.55
N ASP A 157 18.34 -2.10 -4.23
CA ASP A 157 17.23 -1.91 -5.16
C ASP A 157 17.24 -0.52 -5.82
N SER A 158 18.30 0.27 -5.62
CA SER A 158 18.35 1.65 -6.13
C SER A 158 18.35 1.73 -7.67
N GLU A 159 18.98 0.79 -8.36
CA GLU A 159 18.99 0.73 -9.84
C GLU A 159 17.61 0.35 -10.37
N ASP A 160 16.96 -0.63 -9.76
CA ASP A 160 15.60 -1.06 -10.12
C ASP A 160 14.59 0.08 -9.86
N LEU A 161 14.76 0.83 -8.78
CA LEU A 161 13.95 2.02 -8.51
C LEU A 161 14.05 3.06 -9.63
N GLU A 162 15.26 3.39 -10.10
CA GLU A 162 15.43 4.38 -11.17
C GLU A 162 14.83 3.88 -12.49
N ALA A 163 14.94 2.58 -12.79
CA ALA A 163 14.29 1.99 -13.96
C ALA A 163 12.75 2.09 -13.88
N LEU A 164 12.16 1.84 -12.70
CA LEU A 164 10.72 1.97 -12.46
C LEU A 164 10.24 3.42 -12.54
N ILE A 165 11.02 4.38 -12.04
CA ILE A 165 10.73 5.81 -12.17
C ILE A 165 10.70 6.22 -13.64
N LEU A 166 11.73 5.82 -14.41
CA LEU A 166 11.81 6.14 -15.84
C LEU A 166 10.62 5.56 -16.61
N LEU A 167 10.30 4.29 -16.35
CA LEU A 167 9.15 3.62 -16.97
C LEU A 167 7.85 4.33 -16.62
N GLY A 168 7.62 4.61 -15.34
CA GLY A 168 6.41 5.27 -14.86
C GLY A 168 6.24 6.66 -15.44
N LYS A 169 7.31 7.45 -15.53
CA LYS A 169 7.26 8.78 -16.16
C LYS A 169 6.90 8.71 -17.64
N ARG A 170 7.35 7.68 -18.36
CA ARG A 170 6.98 7.46 -19.76
C ARG A 170 5.53 7.03 -19.92
N GLU A 171 5.06 6.10 -19.08
CA GLU A 171 3.68 5.59 -19.16
C GLU A 171 2.63 6.63 -18.74
N MET A 172 2.98 7.52 -17.80
CA MET A 172 2.07 8.54 -17.29
C MET A 172 2.21 9.89 -18.00
N ALA A 173 3.09 10.01 -19.00
CA ALA A 173 3.23 11.22 -19.78
C ALA A 173 1.94 11.50 -20.57
N PRO A 174 1.44 12.76 -20.61
CA PRO A 174 0.20 13.13 -21.28
C PRO A 174 0.16 12.83 -22.79
N ASP A 175 1.33 12.71 -23.41
CA ASP A 175 1.54 12.45 -24.85
C ASP A 175 2.16 11.07 -25.13
N ALA A 176 1.97 10.08 -24.24
CA ALA A 176 2.28 8.69 -24.59
C ALA A 176 1.33 8.29 -25.74
N GLY A 177 1.70 8.68 -26.96
CA GLY A 177 0.96 8.41 -28.19
C GLY A 177 0.61 6.95 -28.31
N GLU A 178 -0.48 6.64 -29.00
CA GLU A 178 -0.86 5.25 -29.29
C GLU A 178 0.37 4.48 -29.86
N PRO A 179 0.58 3.25 -29.43
CA PRO A 179 1.73 2.46 -29.91
C PRO A 179 1.73 2.40 -31.44
N SER A 180 2.86 2.69 -32.08
CA SER A 180 3.04 2.75 -33.53
C SER A 180 2.67 1.46 -34.29
N TRP A 181 2.52 0.34 -33.58
CA TRP A 181 2.09 -0.93 -34.20
C TRP A 181 0.66 -0.91 -34.74
N LYS A 182 -0.17 0.09 -34.35
CA LYS A 182 -1.53 0.25 -34.91
C LYS A 182 -1.50 0.77 -36.38
N ASP A 183 -0.39 1.37 -36.78
CA ASP A 183 -0.23 1.91 -38.13
C ASP A 183 0.28 0.84 -39.13
N GLU A 184 0.64 -0.36 -38.62
CA GLU A 184 1.20 -1.46 -39.42
C GLU A 184 0.17 -2.58 -39.72
N LEU A 185 -1.10 -2.43 -39.34
CA LEU A 185 -2.22 -3.35 -39.60
C LEU A 185 -3.22 -2.78 -40.61
#